data_af1566750ef1629d02ce379b0c5b9ded
#
_entry.id   af1566750ef1629d02ce379b0c5b9ded
#
_cell.length_a   1.000
_cell.length_b   1.000
_cell.length_c   1.000
_cell.angle_alpha   90.00
_cell.angle_beta   90.00
_cell.angle_gamma   90.00
#
_symmetry.space_group_name_H-M   'P 1'
#
loop_
_entity.id
_entity.type
_entity.pdbx_description
1 polymer ?
#
loop_
_entity_poly.entity_id
_entity_poly.type
_entity_poly.pdbx_seq_one_letter_code
_entity_poly.pdbx_strand_id
1 'polypeptide(L)'
;MKKIFSMNRFEGWNLSLPLIQGGMGVGVSLSGLAGAVASEGGMGVISTAQIGFEEPDFVGNEEACNLRSIRKHIVRAKELASGKGMIAVNVMVALQQYREHVKEAVRAGADAVICGAGLPVDLPELVEAGKAKIAPIVSSRRAAALLLKTWDKKYGRTADFIVTEGPEAGLSLIHISEPTRLLSIS
;
A
#
# COMPACT_ATOMS: atom_id res chain seq x y z
N MET A 1 16.33 27.64 8.88
CA MET A 1 15.64 26.67 8.00
C MET A 1 14.42 26.14 8.77
N LYS A 2 13.19 26.52 8.39
CA LYS A 2 11.97 25.97 9.03
C LYS A 2 11.94 24.47 8.77
N LYS A 3 11.79 23.65 9.81
CA LYS A 3 11.56 22.20 9.65
C LYS A 3 10.29 21.99 8.83
N ILE A 4 10.43 21.65 7.58
CA ILE A 4 9.31 21.43 6.64
C ILE A 4 8.50 20.18 7.02
N PHE A 5 9.11 19.23 7.75
CA PHE A 5 8.47 18.02 8.21
C PHE A 5 8.52 17.92 9.73
N SER A 6 7.37 17.76 10.37
CA SER A 6 7.27 17.41 11.78
C SER A 6 7.12 15.90 11.90
N MET A 7 8.10 15.23 12.49
CA MET A 7 8.06 13.79 12.80
C MET A 7 7.02 13.43 13.86
N ASN A 8 6.46 14.41 14.56
CA ASN A 8 5.45 14.18 15.63
C ASN A 8 4.18 13.46 15.13
N ARG A 9 3.91 13.46 13.82
CA ARG A 9 2.77 12.73 13.24
C ARG A 9 2.98 11.22 13.12
N PHE A 10 4.21 10.76 13.25
CA PHE A 10 4.59 9.34 13.18
C PHE A 10 5.04 8.79 14.52
N GLU A 11 4.61 9.46 15.63
CA GLU A 11 4.89 8.98 16.97
C GLU A 11 4.33 7.56 17.15
N GLY A 12 5.17 6.65 17.63
CA GLY A 12 4.84 5.23 17.74
C GLY A 12 4.97 4.42 16.44
N TRP A 13 5.43 5.03 15.33
CA TRP A 13 5.78 4.32 14.11
C TRP A 13 7.29 4.09 14.06
N ASN A 14 7.69 2.94 13.54
CA ASN A 14 9.13 2.66 13.35
C ASN A 14 9.68 3.36 12.09
N LEU A 15 9.54 4.68 12.03
CA LEU A 15 10.01 5.52 10.93
C LEU A 15 10.96 6.59 11.46
N SER A 16 12.20 6.60 10.97
CA SER A 16 13.16 7.69 11.19
C SER A 16 13.16 8.71 10.06
N LEU A 17 12.64 8.33 8.89
CA LEU A 17 12.46 9.20 7.74
C LEU A 17 10.97 9.24 7.34
N PRO A 18 10.38 10.42 7.08
CA PRO A 18 9.00 10.56 6.62
C PRO A 18 8.90 10.27 5.11
N LEU A 19 9.33 9.09 4.70
CA LEU A 19 9.36 8.64 3.32
C LEU A 19 8.62 7.31 3.19
N ILE A 20 7.68 7.27 2.25
CA ILE A 20 6.95 6.07 1.86
C ILE A 20 7.22 5.83 0.38
N GLN A 21 7.80 4.67 0.06
CA GLN A 21 8.03 4.27 -1.33
C GLN A 21 6.70 3.90 -1.98
N GLY A 22 6.49 4.28 -3.25
CA GLY A 22 5.33 3.86 -4.03
C GLY A 22 5.39 2.37 -4.40
N GLY A 23 4.27 1.65 -4.25
CA GLY A 23 4.17 0.26 -4.71
C GLY A 23 4.05 0.17 -6.23
N MET A 24 4.99 -0.45 -6.89
CA MET A 24 5.03 -0.62 -8.35
C MET A 24 4.98 -2.11 -8.70
N GLY A 25 3.95 -2.53 -9.43
CA GLY A 25 3.84 -3.86 -10.05
C GLY A 25 4.37 -3.82 -11.49
N VAL A 26 4.63 -4.91 -12.17
CA VAL A 26 4.86 -6.26 -11.66
C VAL A 26 6.37 -6.44 -11.50
N GLY A 27 6.80 -7.08 -10.39
CA GLY A 27 8.21 -7.41 -10.21
C GLY A 27 9.15 -6.26 -9.83
N VAL A 28 8.67 -4.99 -9.76
CA VAL A 28 9.52 -3.85 -9.41
C VAL A 28 9.62 -3.68 -7.89
N SER A 29 8.49 -3.51 -7.22
CA SER A 29 8.46 -3.34 -5.76
C SER A 29 8.35 -4.68 -5.05
N LEU A 30 9.48 -5.37 -4.94
CA LEU A 30 9.63 -6.62 -4.21
C LEU A 30 10.48 -6.42 -2.95
N SER A 31 10.86 -7.51 -2.29
CA SER A 31 11.61 -7.52 -1.03
C SER A 31 12.91 -6.71 -1.06
N GLY A 32 13.63 -6.73 -2.19
CA GLY A 32 14.90 -6.01 -2.33
C GLY A 32 14.74 -4.51 -2.16
N LEU A 33 13.85 -3.90 -2.96
CA LEU A 33 13.59 -2.46 -2.90
C LEU A 33 12.94 -2.06 -1.57
N ALA A 34 11.88 -2.78 -1.17
CA ALA A 34 11.17 -2.47 0.07
C ALA A 34 12.06 -2.61 1.31
N GLY A 35 12.88 -3.65 1.37
CA GLY A 35 13.83 -3.87 2.45
C GLY A 35 14.92 -2.79 2.51
N ALA A 36 15.45 -2.37 1.34
CA ALA A 36 16.43 -1.30 1.28
C ALA A 36 15.87 0.04 1.79
N VAL A 37 14.65 0.42 1.37
CA VAL A 37 13.99 1.65 1.87
C VAL A 37 13.76 1.57 3.37
N ALA A 38 13.32 0.43 3.88
CA ALA A 38 13.08 0.26 5.31
C ALA A 38 14.40 0.26 6.11
N SER A 39 15.49 -0.30 5.60
CA SER A 39 16.80 -0.28 6.26
C SER A 39 17.35 1.14 6.48
N GLU A 40 16.92 2.11 5.66
CA GLU A 40 17.21 3.54 5.83
C GLU A 40 16.19 4.26 6.73
N GLY A 41 15.22 3.54 7.29
CA GLY A 41 14.23 4.08 8.22
C GLY A 41 12.97 4.65 7.58
N GLY A 42 12.75 4.43 6.30
CA GLY A 42 11.50 4.74 5.59
C GLY A 42 10.48 3.62 5.66
N MET A 43 9.38 3.75 4.92
CA MET A 43 8.41 2.67 4.68
C MET A 43 8.63 2.09 3.29
N GLY A 44 9.18 0.88 3.22
CA GLY A 44 9.26 0.10 1.99
C GLY A 44 7.92 -0.55 1.68
N VAL A 45 7.50 -0.50 0.41
CA VAL A 45 6.19 -1.00 -0.01
C VAL A 45 6.34 -2.09 -1.06
N ILE A 46 5.76 -3.26 -0.80
CA ILE A 46 5.71 -4.39 -1.73
C ILE A 46 4.42 -4.34 -2.52
N SER A 47 4.48 -4.42 -3.85
CA SER A 47 3.30 -4.55 -4.71
C SER A 47 2.87 -6.01 -4.80
N THR A 48 1.59 -6.30 -4.50
CA THR A 48 1.08 -7.67 -4.57
C THR A 48 0.53 -8.06 -5.94
N ALA A 49 0.51 -7.12 -6.89
CA ALA A 49 0.02 -7.39 -8.25
C ALA A 49 0.91 -8.39 -8.97
N GLN A 50 0.38 -9.59 -9.26
CA GLN A 50 1.09 -10.67 -9.94
C GLN A 50 2.45 -11.04 -9.30
N ILE A 51 2.57 -10.89 -7.98
CA ILE A 51 3.83 -11.01 -7.24
C ILE A 51 4.48 -12.40 -7.37
N GLY A 52 3.69 -13.42 -7.67
CA GLY A 52 4.15 -14.79 -7.88
C GLY A 52 4.64 -15.11 -9.28
N PHE A 53 4.75 -14.12 -10.18
CA PHE A 53 5.03 -14.32 -11.61
C PHE A 53 6.33 -15.08 -11.91
N GLU A 54 7.30 -15.06 -11.02
CA GLU A 54 8.56 -15.79 -11.13
C GLU A 54 8.48 -17.25 -10.62
N GLU A 55 7.37 -17.64 -9.97
CA GLU A 55 7.22 -19.00 -9.47
C GLU A 55 7.05 -19.99 -10.65
N PRO A 56 7.76 -21.14 -10.62
CA PRO A 56 7.78 -22.07 -11.76
C PRO A 56 6.40 -22.64 -12.13
N ASP A 57 5.48 -22.67 -11.15
CA ASP A 57 4.12 -23.18 -11.28
C ASP A 57 3.08 -22.06 -11.37
N PHE A 58 3.49 -20.85 -11.77
CA PHE A 58 2.59 -19.69 -11.79
C PHE A 58 1.42 -19.85 -12.76
N VAL A 59 1.69 -20.30 -13.99
CA VAL A 59 0.64 -20.46 -15.00
C VAL A 59 -0.35 -21.54 -14.60
N GLY A 60 -1.62 -21.13 -14.41
CA GLY A 60 -2.69 -22.02 -13.96
C GLY A 60 -2.76 -22.22 -12.43
N ASN A 61 -1.90 -21.55 -11.66
CA ASN A 61 -1.85 -21.62 -10.20
C ASN A 61 -1.54 -20.24 -9.58
N GLU A 62 -1.96 -19.18 -10.25
CA GLU A 62 -1.60 -17.79 -9.95
C GLU A 62 -1.93 -17.40 -8.51
N GLU A 63 -3.08 -17.85 -8.01
CA GLU A 63 -3.53 -17.52 -6.66
C GLU A 63 -2.59 -18.05 -5.59
N ALA A 64 -2.30 -19.34 -5.63
CA ALA A 64 -1.42 -19.96 -4.65
C ALA A 64 0.00 -19.40 -4.73
N CYS A 65 0.49 -19.14 -5.96
CA CYS A 65 1.80 -18.52 -6.19
C CYS A 65 1.87 -17.11 -5.61
N ASN A 66 0.85 -16.29 -5.84
CA ASN A 66 0.78 -14.94 -5.29
C ASN A 66 0.80 -14.96 -3.76
N LEU A 67 0.00 -15.79 -3.12
CA LEU A 67 -0.04 -15.88 -1.65
C LEU A 67 1.31 -16.34 -1.06
N ARG A 68 1.95 -17.36 -1.65
CA ARG A 68 3.30 -17.80 -1.24
C ARG A 68 4.32 -16.67 -1.37
N SER A 69 4.29 -15.96 -2.49
CA SER A 69 5.23 -14.89 -2.79
C SER A 69 5.01 -13.65 -1.93
N ILE A 70 3.76 -13.30 -1.58
CA ILE A 70 3.47 -12.23 -0.60
C ILE A 70 4.22 -12.53 0.70
N ARG A 71 4.05 -13.72 1.26
CA ARG A 71 4.73 -14.13 2.50
C ARG A 71 6.24 -14.11 2.35
N LYS A 72 6.78 -14.73 1.30
CA LYS A 72 8.21 -14.79 0.99
C LYS A 72 8.84 -13.40 0.96
N HIS A 73 8.22 -12.48 0.22
CA HIS A 73 8.76 -11.13 0.05
C HIS A 73 8.64 -10.26 1.31
N ILE A 74 7.57 -10.38 2.10
CA ILE A 74 7.44 -9.65 3.36
C ILE A 74 8.50 -10.12 4.36
N VAL A 75 8.64 -11.42 4.57
CA VAL A 75 9.67 -11.97 5.47
C VAL A 75 11.06 -11.50 5.04
N ARG A 76 11.38 -11.65 3.75
CA ARG A 76 12.68 -11.25 3.23
C ARG A 76 12.93 -9.75 3.34
N ALA A 77 11.93 -8.90 3.11
CA ALA A 77 12.07 -7.46 3.27
C ALA A 77 12.34 -7.07 4.74
N LYS A 78 11.67 -7.72 5.69
CA LYS A 78 11.92 -7.51 7.13
C LYS A 78 13.32 -7.93 7.56
N GLU A 79 13.83 -9.04 7.03
CA GLU A 79 15.22 -9.45 7.25
C GLU A 79 16.21 -8.36 6.77
N LEU A 80 16.01 -7.87 5.53
CA LEU A 80 16.83 -6.81 4.94
C LEU A 80 16.74 -5.50 5.71
N ALA A 81 15.57 -5.15 6.21
CA ALA A 81 15.34 -3.97 7.03
C ALA A 81 16.04 -4.02 8.38
N SER A 82 16.39 -5.21 8.88
CA SER A 82 17.12 -5.42 10.15
C SER A 82 16.49 -4.67 11.33
N GLY A 83 15.17 -4.70 11.42
CA GLY A 83 14.39 -4.05 12.49
C GLY A 83 14.21 -2.54 12.35
N LYS A 84 14.70 -1.92 11.26
CA LYS A 84 14.48 -0.49 10.97
C LYS A 84 13.32 -0.30 10.00
N GLY A 85 12.74 0.90 10.01
CA GLY A 85 11.68 1.27 9.09
C GLY A 85 10.43 0.40 9.23
N MET A 86 9.59 0.43 8.21
CA MET A 86 8.35 -0.34 8.12
C MET A 86 8.25 -1.03 6.77
N ILE A 87 7.61 -2.21 6.74
CA ILE A 87 7.29 -2.93 5.51
C ILE A 87 5.77 -2.92 5.30
N ALA A 88 5.35 -2.25 4.24
CA ALA A 88 3.95 -2.20 3.82
C ALA A 88 3.72 -3.04 2.56
N VAL A 89 2.45 -3.29 2.27
CA VAL A 89 2.01 -3.86 1.00
C VAL A 89 1.06 -2.90 0.29
N ASN A 90 1.15 -2.85 -1.05
CA ASN A 90 0.16 -2.19 -1.90
C ASN A 90 -0.71 -3.26 -2.54
N VAL A 91 -2.02 -3.19 -2.33
CA VAL A 91 -3.01 -4.15 -2.84
C VAL A 91 -4.05 -3.42 -3.67
N MET A 92 -4.27 -3.89 -4.90
CA MET A 92 -5.30 -3.34 -5.78
C MET A 92 -6.67 -3.93 -5.41
N VAL A 93 -7.65 -3.07 -5.11
CA VAL A 93 -9.04 -3.48 -4.80
C VAL A 93 -9.70 -4.20 -5.97
N ALA A 94 -9.33 -3.85 -7.21
CA ALA A 94 -9.85 -4.46 -8.43
C ALA A 94 -9.40 -5.92 -8.67
N LEU A 95 -8.44 -6.43 -7.91
CA LEU A 95 -8.02 -7.84 -8.01
C LEU A 95 -9.11 -8.76 -7.46
N GLN A 96 -9.36 -9.88 -8.13
CA GLN A 96 -10.29 -10.91 -7.62
C GLN A 96 -9.87 -11.42 -6.24
N GLN A 97 -8.57 -11.54 -6.00
CA GLN A 97 -7.97 -12.05 -4.76
C GLN A 97 -7.58 -10.93 -3.77
N TYR A 98 -8.18 -9.76 -3.88
CA TYR A 98 -7.90 -8.62 -3.01
C TYR A 98 -7.93 -9.00 -1.51
N ARG A 99 -9.00 -9.67 -1.08
CA ARG A 99 -9.22 -10.02 0.34
C ARG A 99 -8.17 -11.02 0.84
N GLU A 100 -7.82 -11.99 0.02
CA GLU A 100 -6.82 -13.02 0.31
C GLU A 100 -5.43 -12.41 0.41
N HIS A 101 -5.06 -11.51 -0.53
CA HIS A 101 -3.80 -10.77 -0.49
C HIS A 101 -3.66 -9.94 0.79
N VAL A 102 -4.71 -9.21 1.18
CA VAL A 102 -4.72 -8.43 2.44
C VAL A 102 -4.51 -9.34 3.65
N LYS A 103 -5.30 -10.42 3.76
CA LYS A 103 -5.19 -11.36 4.88
C LYS A 103 -3.82 -12.01 4.95
N GLU A 104 -3.26 -12.45 3.82
CA GLU A 104 -1.95 -13.07 3.77
C GLU A 104 -0.84 -12.08 4.14
N ALA A 105 -0.91 -10.84 3.68
CA ALA A 105 0.04 -9.80 4.04
C ALA A 105 0.05 -9.53 5.56
N VAL A 106 -1.13 -9.44 6.18
CA VAL A 106 -1.24 -9.27 7.63
C VAL A 106 -0.69 -10.48 8.38
N ARG A 107 -0.99 -11.70 7.93
CA ARG A 107 -0.45 -12.95 8.53
C ARG A 107 1.07 -13.01 8.42
N ALA A 108 1.62 -12.56 7.30
CA ALA A 108 3.07 -12.50 7.07
C ALA A 108 3.77 -11.39 7.87
N GLY A 109 3.01 -10.54 8.56
CA GLY A 109 3.52 -9.50 9.45
C GLY A 109 3.81 -8.17 8.75
N ALA A 110 3.09 -7.81 7.69
CA ALA A 110 3.17 -6.46 7.12
C ALA A 110 2.79 -5.41 8.18
N ASP A 111 3.54 -4.31 8.22
CA ASP A 111 3.32 -3.22 9.18
C ASP A 111 2.18 -2.29 8.73
N ALA A 112 1.91 -2.25 7.42
CA ALA A 112 0.80 -1.49 6.86
C ALA A 112 0.25 -2.14 5.58
N VAL A 113 -1.04 -1.90 5.32
CA VAL A 113 -1.74 -2.29 4.09
C VAL A 113 -2.28 -1.03 3.42
N ILE A 114 -1.82 -0.77 2.20
CA ILE A 114 -2.18 0.39 1.38
C ILE A 114 -3.02 -0.12 0.22
N CYS A 115 -4.24 0.37 0.06
CA CYS A 115 -5.17 -0.12 -0.96
C CYS A 115 -5.62 0.98 -1.91
N GLY A 116 -5.54 0.70 -3.21
CA GLY A 116 -5.96 1.58 -4.30
C GLY A 116 -6.58 0.84 -5.46
N ALA A 117 -6.68 1.48 -6.62
CA ALA A 117 -7.38 0.94 -7.79
C ALA A 117 -8.84 0.51 -7.46
N GLY A 118 -9.55 1.36 -6.73
CA GLY A 118 -10.89 1.19 -6.21
C GLY A 118 -11.00 1.68 -4.77
N LEU A 119 -12.22 1.71 -4.23
CA LEU A 119 -12.46 2.12 -2.84
C LEU A 119 -12.44 0.90 -1.92
N PRO A 120 -11.48 0.79 -1.00
CA PRO A 120 -11.34 -0.35 -0.09
C PRO A 120 -12.34 -0.25 1.08
N VAL A 121 -13.64 -0.33 0.79
CA VAL A 121 -14.71 -0.11 1.78
C VAL A 121 -14.72 -1.11 2.93
N ASP A 122 -14.15 -2.29 2.73
CA ASP A 122 -14.11 -3.40 3.69
C ASP A 122 -12.73 -3.63 4.32
N LEU A 123 -11.74 -2.80 4.00
CA LEU A 123 -10.37 -2.97 4.52
C LEU A 123 -10.30 -3.02 6.07
N PRO A 124 -11.06 -2.19 6.83
CA PRO A 124 -11.06 -2.30 8.28
C PRO A 124 -11.58 -3.64 8.85
N GLU A 125 -12.42 -4.35 8.09
CA GLU A 125 -12.90 -5.70 8.44
C GLU A 125 -11.82 -6.76 8.21
N LEU A 126 -11.00 -6.58 7.16
CA LEU A 126 -9.96 -7.53 6.78
C LEU A 126 -8.70 -7.46 7.65
N VAL A 127 -8.45 -6.30 8.26
CA VAL A 127 -7.26 -6.03 9.08
C VAL A 127 -7.69 -5.73 10.50
N GLU A 128 -7.49 -6.69 11.40
CA GLU A 128 -7.76 -6.51 12.82
C GLU A 128 -7.00 -5.30 13.39
N ALA A 129 -7.66 -4.53 14.25
CA ALA A 129 -7.07 -3.35 14.87
C ALA A 129 -5.78 -3.71 15.63
N GLY A 130 -4.72 -2.94 15.41
CA GLY A 130 -3.41 -3.16 16.03
C GLY A 130 -2.51 -4.19 15.33
N LYS A 131 -3.01 -4.96 14.36
CA LYS A 131 -2.17 -5.91 13.61
C LYS A 131 -1.35 -5.23 12.52
N ALA A 132 -1.97 -4.35 11.77
CA ALA A 132 -1.31 -3.51 10.77
C ALA A 132 -2.04 -2.18 10.62
N LYS A 133 -1.34 -1.17 10.14
CA LYS A 133 -1.94 0.11 9.76
C LYS A 133 -2.69 -0.04 8.45
N ILE A 134 -3.75 0.74 8.27
CA ILE A 134 -4.55 0.72 7.04
C ILE A 134 -4.59 2.10 6.38
N ALA A 135 -4.40 2.12 5.07
CA ALA A 135 -4.44 3.35 4.29
C ALA A 135 -5.14 3.16 2.95
N PRO A 136 -6.09 4.01 2.59
CA PRO A 136 -6.62 4.07 1.25
C PRO A 136 -5.76 4.98 0.37
N ILE A 137 -5.71 4.70 -0.92
CA ILE A 137 -5.24 5.62 -1.95
C ILE A 137 -6.46 6.32 -2.53
N VAL A 138 -6.44 7.65 -2.54
CA VAL A 138 -7.56 8.48 -3.03
C VAL A 138 -7.05 9.62 -3.90
N SER A 139 -7.82 9.99 -4.92
CA SER A 139 -7.51 11.10 -5.82
C SER A 139 -8.30 12.37 -5.52
N SER A 140 -9.22 12.35 -4.55
CA SER A 140 -10.04 13.51 -4.22
C SER A 140 -10.45 13.56 -2.75
N ARG A 141 -10.64 14.79 -2.26
CA ARG A 141 -11.21 15.04 -0.93
C ARG A 141 -12.57 14.37 -0.74
N ARG A 142 -13.39 14.33 -1.78
CA ARG A 142 -14.74 13.74 -1.73
C ARG A 142 -14.66 12.23 -1.50
N ALA A 143 -13.79 11.53 -2.23
CA ALA A 143 -13.57 10.09 -2.07
C ALA A 143 -13.03 9.77 -0.67
N ALA A 144 -12.04 10.53 -0.19
CA ALA A 144 -11.51 10.39 1.16
C ALA A 144 -12.61 10.54 2.23
N ALA A 145 -13.37 11.65 2.17
CA ALA A 145 -14.41 11.93 3.15
C ALA A 145 -15.52 10.86 3.16
N LEU A 146 -15.94 10.37 1.99
CA LEU A 146 -16.92 9.30 1.88
C LEU A 146 -16.42 8.01 2.52
N LEU A 147 -15.21 7.61 2.16
CA LEU A 147 -14.61 6.36 2.64
C LEU A 147 -14.39 6.37 4.15
N LEU A 148 -13.81 7.44 4.69
CA LEU A 148 -13.55 7.56 6.13
C LEU A 148 -14.85 7.56 6.95
N LYS A 149 -15.90 8.26 6.48
CA LYS A 149 -17.22 8.23 7.11
C LYS A 149 -17.83 6.82 7.08
N THR A 150 -17.65 6.10 5.98
CA THR A 150 -18.13 4.72 5.85
C THR A 150 -17.43 3.79 6.82
N TRP A 151 -16.10 3.91 6.92
CA TRP A 151 -15.30 3.10 7.84
C TRP A 151 -15.65 3.39 9.31
N ASP A 152 -15.73 4.67 9.67
CA ASP A 152 -16.11 5.08 11.02
C ASP A 152 -17.51 4.55 11.40
N LYS A 153 -18.50 4.78 10.54
CA LYS A 153 -19.88 4.35 10.79
C LYS A 153 -20.05 2.83 10.88
N LYS A 154 -19.35 2.07 10.01
CA LYS A 154 -19.54 0.62 9.88
C LYS A 154 -18.65 -0.18 10.83
N TYR A 155 -17.44 0.31 11.07
CA TYR A 155 -16.40 -0.45 11.78
C TYR A 155 -15.86 0.25 13.03
N GLY A 156 -16.29 1.48 13.33
CA GLY A 156 -15.75 2.28 14.44
C GLY A 156 -14.25 2.56 14.29
N ARG A 157 -13.73 2.55 13.06
CA ARG A 157 -12.31 2.69 12.75
C ARG A 157 -12.14 3.58 11.53
N THR A 158 -11.09 4.40 11.53
CA THR A 158 -10.69 5.23 10.39
C THR A 158 -9.30 4.85 9.88
N ALA A 159 -8.84 5.49 8.81
CA ALA A 159 -7.51 5.25 8.27
C ALA A 159 -6.42 5.75 9.21
N ASP A 160 -5.32 4.99 9.32
CA ASP A 160 -4.12 5.43 10.04
C ASP A 160 -3.40 6.55 9.26
N PHE A 161 -3.45 6.51 7.94
CA PHE A 161 -2.99 7.58 7.03
C PHE A 161 -3.72 7.46 5.68
N ILE A 162 -3.51 8.44 4.81
CA ILE A 162 -4.11 8.48 3.48
C ILE A 162 -3.01 8.75 2.47
N VAL A 163 -2.99 7.99 1.37
CA VAL A 163 -2.17 8.29 0.20
C VAL A 163 -3.02 9.10 -0.77
N THR A 164 -2.54 10.29 -1.12
CA THR A 164 -3.21 11.15 -2.11
C THR A 164 -2.44 11.13 -3.41
N GLU A 165 -3.08 10.73 -4.48
CA GLU A 165 -2.51 10.74 -5.82
C GLU A 165 -2.90 12.03 -6.55
N GLY A 166 -1.91 12.64 -7.22
CA GLY A 166 -2.13 13.78 -8.11
C GLY A 166 -2.60 13.34 -9.50
N PRO A 167 -3.03 14.29 -10.36
CA PRO A 167 -3.54 13.98 -11.71
C PRO A 167 -2.48 13.37 -12.65
N GLU A 168 -1.21 13.47 -12.31
CA GLU A 168 -0.09 12.92 -13.06
C GLU A 168 0.41 11.58 -12.48
N ALA A 169 -0.21 11.09 -11.41
CA ALA A 169 0.12 9.77 -10.88
C ALA A 169 -0.28 8.69 -11.89
N GLY A 170 0.62 7.73 -12.13
CA GLY A 170 0.47 6.73 -13.17
C GLY A 170 -0.80 5.89 -13.08
N LEU A 171 -0.84 4.82 -13.77
CA LEU A 171 -1.85 3.81 -14.12
C LEU A 171 -3.24 3.87 -13.44
N SER A 172 -3.34 4.20 -12.16
CA SER A 172 -4.61 4.23 -11.42
C SER A 172 -5.48 5.44 -11.76
N LEU A 173 -4.93 6.46 -12.43
CA LEU A 173 -5.62 7.71 -12.79
C LEU A 173 -5.83 7.93 -14.29
N ILE A 174 -5.49 6.96 -15.13
CA ILE A 174 -5.72 7.02 -16.60
C ILE A 174 -7.17 7.38 -16.96
N HIS A 175 -8.12 7.06 -16.09
CA HIS A 175 -9.54 7.34 -16.31
C HIS A 175 -10.04 8.64 -15.67
N ILE A 176 -9.19 9.40 -14.97
CA ILE A 176 -9.61 10.60 -14.21
C ILE A 176 -9.06 11.88 -14.81
N SER A 177 -7.95 11.84 -15.53
CA SER A 177 -7.40 12.99 -16.25
C SER A 177 -7.85 12.98 -17.70
N GLU A 178 -8.94 13.68 -18.01
CA GLU A 178 -9.24 14.00 -19.40
C GLU A 178 -8.12 14.85 -20.00
N PRO A 179 -7.60 14.50 -21.19
CA PRO A 179 -6.53 15.27 -21.85
C PRO A 179 -6.95 16.68 -22.30
N THR A 180 -8.21 17.02 -22.16
CA THR A 180 -8.79 18.31 -22.56
C THR A 180 -8.38 19.50 -21.69
N ARG A 181 -7.76 19.31 -20.54
CA ARG A 181 -7.31 20.44 -19.70
C ARG A 181 -5.95 21.05 -20.09
N LEU A 182 -5.18 20.41 -20.94
CA LEU A 182 -3.90 20.95 -21.44
C LEU A 182 -4.07 21.99 -22.57
N LEU A 183 -5.28 22.19 -23.11
CA LEU A 183 -5.57 23.14 -24.20
C LEU A 183 -6.15 24.47 -23.74
N SER A 184 -6.26 24.74 -22.45
CA SER A 184 -6.85 26.00 -21.92
C SER A 184 -5.83 26.91 -21.25
N ILE A 185 -4.53 26.75 -21.52
CA ILE A 185 -3.49 27.73 -21.15
C ILE A 185 -2.92 28.31 -22.43
N SER A 186 -3.65 29.22 -23.01
CA SER A 186 -3.17 30.22 -23.98
C SER A 186 -3.55 31.59 -23.49
#